data_dee196f5c23734cc6703df84089c142b
#
_entry.id   dee196f5c23734cc6703df84089c142b
#
_cell.length_a   1.000
_cell.length_b   1.000
_cell.length_c   1.000
_cell.angle_alpha   90.00
_cell.angle_beta   90.00
_cell.angle_gamma   90.00
#
_symmetry.space_group_name_H-M   'P 1'
#
loop_
_entity.id
_entity.type
_entity.pdbx_description
1 polymer ?
#
loop_
_entity_poly.entity_id
_entity_poly.type
_entity_poly.pdbx_seq_one_letter_code
_entity_poly.pdbx_strand_id
1 'polypeptide(L)'
;MTQAQSQMAAKPQSTLKLNFLSHGTLESKNLDASRGFYEEFLGLDVIRTSPISLMIRLGGTNTIAVVEQKNRAATMTLLYHNGLDVETKEEVDECHRLVVENAEKWGMHKITKPVLQHGTYSFYFWDLDDNCWEILTNPKDGYSWLFDLGDQEGKGHMDKNFKRPGINQ
;
A
#
# COMPACT_ATOMS: atom_id res chain seq x y z
N MET A 1 27.91 20.24 -23.17
CA MET A 1 26.93 19.25 -22.76
C MET A 1 25.76 20.00 -22.10
N THR A 2 24.72 20.26 -22.87
CA THR A 2 23.56 21.06 -22.47
C THR A 2 22.61 20.13 -21.69
N GLN A 3 22.45 20.39 -20.41
CA GLN A 3 21.39 19.76 -19.61
C GLN A 3 20.05 20.27 -20.14
N ALA A 4 19.27 19.40 -20.75
CA ALA A 4 17.88 19.64 -21.04
C ALA A 4 17.12 19.70 -19.68
N GLN A 5 16.84 20.89 -19.20
CA GLN A 5 15.87 21.09 -18.14
C GLN A 5 14.49 20.70 -18.69
N SER A 6 13.97 19.56 -18.23
CA SER A 6 12.58 19.16 -18.42
C SER A 6 11.71 20.28 -17.85
N GLN A 7 11.13 21.12 -18.69
CA GLN A 7 10.08 22.03 -18.29
C GLN A 7 8.87 21.18 -17.90
N MET A 8 8.64 21.02 -16.60
CA MET A 8 7.36 20.48 -16.10
C MET A 8 6.24 21.37 -16.67
N ALA A 9 5.41 20.81 -17.53
CA ALA A 9 4.24 21.50 -18.02
C ALA A 9 3.43 21.98 -16.81
N ALA A 10 2.99 23.26 -16.86
CA ALA A 10 2.16 23.81 -15.79
C ALA A 10 0.94 22.90 -15.57
N LYS A 11 0.67 22.52 -14.32
CA LYS A 11 -0.52 21.73 -13.99
C LYS A 11 -1.76 22.40 -14.55
N PRO A 12 -2.65 21.68 -15.25
CA PRO A 12 -3.91 22.26 -15.70
C PRO A 12 -4.69 22.79 -14.50
N GLN A 13 -5.34 23.93 -14.67
CA GLN A 13 -6.14 24.52 -13.60
C GLN A 13 -7.31 23.60 -13.27
N SER A 14 -7.34 23.08 -12.03
CA SER A 14 -8.43 22.24 -11.56
C SER A 14 -9.73 23.04 -11.38
N THR A 15 -10.86 22.46 -11.78
CA THR A 15 -12.19 23.03 -11.51
C THR A 15 -12.49 23.09 -10.02
N LEU A 16 -12.03 22.07 -9.26
CA LEU A 16 -12.17 22.02 -7.80
C LEU A 16 -10.87 22.46 -7.13
N LYS A 17 -10.97 23.26 -6.08
CA LYS A 17 -9.82 23.72 -5.28
C LYS A 17 -9.53 22.71 -4.16
N LEU A 18 -9.00 21.55 -4.52
CA LEU A 18 -8.64 20.51 -3.57
C LEU A 18 -7.19 20.69 -3.10
N ASN A 19 -6.94 20.38 -1.81
CA ASN A 19 -5.62 20.52 -1.20
C ASN A 19 -4.79 19.24 -1.28
N PHE A 20 -5.37 18.09 -0.86
CA PHE A 20 -4.65 16.81 -0.80
C PHE A 20 -5.63 15.63 -0.76
N LEU A 21 -5.11 14.43 -1.02
CA LEU A 21 -5.85 13.17 -0.83
C LEU A 21 -5.91 12.87 0.68
N SER A 22 -7.08 13.02 1.27
CA SER A 22 -7.28 13.02 2.72
C SER A 22 -7.13 11.63 3.34
N HIS A 23 -7.89 10.65 2.86
CA HIS A 23 -7.92 9.30 3.43
C HIS A 23 -8.51 8.28 2.44
N GLY A 24 -8.26 7.00 2.73
CA GLY A 24 -9.00 5.87 2.18
C GLY A 24 -10.00 5.31 3.20
N THR A 25 -10.75 4.29 2.81
CA THR A 25 -11.65 3.58 3.72
C THR A 25 -11.55 2.07 3.49
N LEU A 26 -11.49 1.31 4.58
CA LEU A 26 -11.58 -0.14 4.64
C LEU A 26 -12.80 -0.56 5.46
N GLU A 27 -13.25 -1.77 5.26
CA GLU A 27 -14.32 -2.37 6.05
C GLU A 27 -13.76 -3.40 7.03
N SER A 28 -14.41 -3.56 8.18
CA SER A 28 -14.12 -4.56 9.19
C SER A 28 -15.38 -5.29 9.61
N LYS A 29 -15.30 -6.59 9.77
CA LYS A 29 -16.39 -7.42 10.33
C LYS A 29 -16.45 -7.32 11.86
N ASN A 30 -15.28 -7.07 12.48
CA ASN A 30 -15.13 -6.93 13.93
C ASN A 30 -13.96 -5.99 14.25
N LEU A 31 -14.26 -4.77 14.67
CA LEU A 31 -13.26 -3.72 14.91
C LEU A 31 -12.23 -4.09 15.99
N ASP A 32 -12.58 -4.87 17.00
CA ASP A 32 -11.63 -5.22 18.05
C ASP A 32 -10.61 -6.27 17.55
N ALA A 33 -11.06 -7.23 16.75
CA ALA A 33 -10.15 -8.18 16.08
C ALA A 33 -9.26 -7.49 15.06
N SER A 34 -9.81 -6.60 14.24
CA SER A 34 -9.05 -5.82 13.24
C SER A 34 -8.04 -4.88 13.93
N ARG A 35 -8.41 -4.27 15.05
CA ARG A 35 -7.50 -3.44 15.84
C ARG A 35 -6.28 -4.24 16.30
N GLY A 36 -6.48 -5.41 16.89
CA GLY A 36 -5.39 -6.28 17.31
C GLY A 36 -4.46 -6.65 16.12
N PHE A 37 -5.04 -7.01 14.98
CA PHE A 37 -4.26 -7.29 13.77
C PHE A 37 -3.44 -6.07 13.31
N TYR A 38 -4.02 -4.89 13.25
CA TYR A 38 -3.34 -3.68 12.81
C TYR A 38 -2.24 -3.23 13.78
N GLU A 39 -2.50 -3.26 15.10
CA GLU A 39 -1.51 -2.84 16.11
C GLU A 39 -0.42 -3.88 16.31
N GLU A 40 -0.78 -5.16 16.53
CA GLU A 40 0.16 -6.19 16.98
C GLU A 40 0.90 -6.87 15.82
N PHE A 41 0.26 -7.04 14.67
CA PHE A 41 0.87 -7.72 13.54
C PHE A 41 1.45 -6.74 12.51
N LEU A 42 0.70 -5.72 12.11
CA LEU A 42 1.17 -4.74 11.12
C LEU A 42 1.95 -3.56 11.74
N GLY A 43 1.86 -3.33 13.04
CA GLY A 43 2.55 -2.24 13.73
C GLY A 43 2.02 -0.84 13.40
N LEU A 44 0.73 -0.73 13.03
CA LEU A 44 0.10 0.54 12.70
C LEU A 44 -0.32 1.30 13.97
N ASP A 45 -0.32 2.63 13.88
CA ASP A 45 -1.01 3.47 14.86
C ASP A 45 -2.53 3.31 14.65
N VAL A 46 -3.26 2.97 15.70
CA VAL A 46 -4.72 2.79 15.63
C VAL A 46 -5.42 3.60 16.71
N ILE A 47 -6.44 4.34 16.34
CA ILE A 47 -7.34 5.00 17.27
C ILE A 47 -8.80 4.66 16.96
N ARG A 48 -9.62 4.55 18.01
CA ARG A 48 -11.08 4.43 17.85
C ARG A 48 -11.67 5.82 17.68
N THR A 49 -12.37 6.04 16.58
CA THR A 49 -12.99 7.33 16.27
C THR A 49 -14.48 7.37 16.58
N SER A 50 -15.13 6.21 16.64
CA SER A 50 -16.52 6.06 17.06
C SER A 50 -16.82 4.60 17.48
N PRO A 51 -18.03 4.28 17.97
CA PRO A 51 -18.41 2.88 18.23
C PRO A 51 -18.30 1.95 17.02
N ILE A 52 -18.36 2.49 15.80
CA ILE A 52 -18.35 1.73 14.54
C ILE A 52 -17.14 2.03 13.64
N SER A 53 -16.10 2.71 14.16
CA SER A 53 -14.96 3.06 13.31
C SER A 53 -13.64 3.18 14.06
N LEU A 54 -12.55 2.86 13.34
CA LEU A 54 -11.17 3.15 13.70
C LEU A 54 -10.56 4.09 12.66
N MET A 55 -9.42 4.70 13.02
CA MET A 55 -8.52 5.35 12.09
C MET A 55 -7.14 4.72 12.26
N ILE A 56 -6.50 4.37 11.15
CA ILE A 56 -5.17 3.77 11.13
C ILE A 56 -4.21 4.63 10.31
N ARG A 57 -2.92 4.57 10.64
CA ARG A 57 -1.82 5.21 9.88
C ARG A 57 -0.50 4.48 10.14
N LEU A 58 0.49 4.73 9.28
CA LEU A 58 1.87 4.30 9.45
C LEU A 58 2.83 5.37 8.94
N GLY A 59 3.69 5.88 9.83
CA GLY A 59 4.81 6.77 9.52
C GLY A 59 4.47 8.18 9.04
N GLY A 60 3.53 8.36 8.16
CA GLY A 60 3.17 9.62 7.53
C GLY A 60 1.87 10.24 8.03
N THR A 61 1.32 11.16 7.24
CA THR A 61 0.03 11.84 7.49
C THR A 61 -1.14 11.18 6.76
N ASN A 62 -0.87 10.24 5.86
CA ASN A 62 -1.92 9.47 5.19
C ASN A 62 -2.63 8.55 6.19
N THR A 63 -3.94 8.56 6.16
CA THR A 63 -4.79 7.78 7.07
C THR A 63 -5.78 6.93 6.31
N ILE A 64 -6.22 5.85 6.94
CA ILE A 64 -7.30 5.01 6.44
C ILE A 64 -8.36 4.90 7.54
N ALA A 65 -9.61 5.22 7.21
CA ALA A 65 -10.75 4.94 8.07
C ALA A 65 -11.11 3.45 7.96
N VAL A 66 -11.36 2.79 9.08
CA VAL A 66 -11.86 1.41 9.11
C VAL A 66 -13.26 1.44 9.72
N VAL A 67 -14.26 1.01 8.96
CA VAL A 67 -15.67 1.11 9.33
C VAL A 67 -16.26 -0.28 9.52
N GLU A 68 -17.00 -0.48 10.60
CA GLU A 68 -17.65 -1.77 10.88
C GLU A 68 -18.75 -2.08 9.86
N GLN A 69 -18.62 -3.23 9.22
CA GLN A 69 -19.59 -3.80 8.29
C GLN A 69 -19.74 -5.30 8.59
N LYS A 70 -20.57 -5.62 9.59
CA LYS A 70 -20.73 -7.00 10.12
C LYS A 70 -21.13 -8.02 9.05
N ASN A 71 -21.90 -7.60 8.07
CA ASN A 71 -22.42 -8.47 7.01
C ASN A 71 -21.61 -8.32 5.70
N ARG A 72 -20.36 -7.87 5.78
CA ARG A 72 -19.51 -7.77 4.60
C ARG A 72 -19.39 -9.12 3.90
N ALA A 73 -19.80 -9.16 2.64
CA ALA A 73 -19.71 -10.34 1.77
C ALA A 73 -18.64 -10.20 0.68
N ALA A 74 -18.18 -8.99 0.41
CA ALA A 74 -17.24 -8.73 -0.68
C ALA A 74 -15.79 -8.85 -0.22
N THR A 75 -14.98 -9.60 -0.96
CA THR A 75 -13.51 -9.63 -0.85
C THR A 75 -12.94 -8.55 -1.77
N MET A 76 -11.99 -7.75 -1.30
CA MET A 76 -11.26 -6.82 -2.17
C MET A 76 -10.53 -7.61 -3.26
N THR A 77 -10.59 -7.11 -4.48
CA THR A 77 -9.74 -7.68 -5.55
C THR A 77 -8.31 -7.19 -5.39
N LEU A 78 -7.37 -7.88 -6.00
CA LEU A 78 -5.96 -7.50 -5.97
C LEU A 78 -5.71 -6.07 -6.46
N LEU A 79 -6.56 -5.53 -7.34
CA LEU A 79 -6.43 -4.15 -7.84
C LEU A 79 -6.83 -3.07 -6.82
N TYR A 80 -7.46 -3.42 -5.71
CA TYR A 80 -7.86 -2.51 -4.64
C TYR A 80 -7.04 -2.71 -3.35
N HIS A 81 -5.74 -2.98 -3.49
CA HIS A 81 -4.86 -3.19 -2.35
C HIS A 81 -4.34 -1.88 -1.73
N ASN A 82 -3.84 -1.99 -0.51
CA ASN A 82 -3.08 -0.94 0.17
C ASN A 82 -1.63 -1.42 0.33
N GLY A 83 -0.68 -0.57 -0.01
CA GLY A 83 0.75 -0.87 0.07
C GLY A 83 1.35 -0.50 1.43
N LEU A 84 2.18 -1.40 1.97
CA LEU A 84 3.03 -1.20 3.15
C LEU A 84 4.49 -1.40 2.72
N ASP A 85 5.28 -0.34 2.88
CA ASP A 85 6.65 -0.32 2.36
C ASP A 85 7.67 -0.86 3.36
N VAL A 86 8.68 -1.56 2.83
CA VAL A 86 9.88 -1.98 3.55
C VAL A 86 11.12 -1.60 2.75
N GLU A 87 12.28 -1.59 3.41
CA GLU A 87 13.50 -1.01 2.84
C GLU A 87 14.16 -1.91 1.80
N THR A 88 14.13 -3.24 2.00
CA THR A 88 14.88 -4.21 1.20
C THR A 88 14.05 -5.39 0.72
N LYS A 89 14.55 -6.13 -0.28
CA LYS A 89 13.93 -7.37 -0.76
C LYS A 89 13.96 -8.47 0.30
N GLU A 90 15.02 -8.51 1.08
CA GLU A 90 15.20 -9.45 2.19
C GLU A 90 14.13 -9.21 3.27
N GLU A 91 13.77 -7.96 3.51
CA GLU A 91 12.65 -7.63 4.41
C GLU A 91 11.29 -8.03 3.83
N VAL A 92 11.08 -7.94 2.51
CA VAL A 92 9.86 -8.50 1.87
C VAL A 92 9.79 -10.00 2.07
N ASP A 93 10.90 -10.73 1.87
CA ASP A 93 10.95 -12.18 2.05
C ASP A 93 10.70 -12.55 3.52
N GLU A 94 11.25 -11.81 4.47
CA GLU A 94 11.00 -12.01 5.89
C GLU A 94 9.54 -11.69 6.26
N CYS A 95 8.97 -10.61 5.76
CA CYS A 95 7.55 -10.30 5.93
C CYS A 95 6.67 -11.42 5.35
N HIS A 96 7.01 -11.93 4.17
CA HIS A 96 6.27 -13.05 3.58
C HIS A 96 6.32 -14.30 4.47
N ARG A 97 7.50 -14.65 5.01
CA ARG A 97 7.66 -15.76 5.94
C ARG A 97 6.78 -15.58 7.18
N LEU A 98 6.81 -14.38 7.80
CA LEU A 98 6.01 -14.04 8.98
C LEU A 98 4.50 -14.08 8.69
N VAL A 99 4.06 -13.57 7.53
CA VAL A 99 2.65 -13.64 7.10
C VAL A 99 2.20 -15.09 6.97
N VAL A 100 2.99 -15.96 6.33
CA VAL A 100 2.66 -17.38 6.18
C VAL A 100 2.59 -18.08 7.53
N GLU A 101 3.57 -17.88 8.41
CA GLU A 101 3.63 -18.51 9.74
C GLU A 101 2.48 -18.08 10.67
N ASN A 102 2.00 -16.87 10.53
CA ASN A 102 0.96 -16.29 11.38
C ASN A 102 -0.43 -16.26 10.73
N ALA A 103 -0.58 -16.84 9.53
CA ALA A 103 -1.80 -16.75 8.74
C ALA A 103 -3.03 -17.28 9.50
N GLU A 104 -2.92 -18.42 10.17
CA GLU A 104 -4.01 -19.01 10.94
C GLU A 104 -4.38 -18.14 12.16
N LYS A 105 -3.37 -17.66 12.91
CA LYS A 105 -3.59 -16.82 14.09
C LYS A 105 -4.38 -15.56 13.78
N TRP A 106 -4.06 -14.92 12.65
CA TRP A 106 -4.62 -13.62 12.27
C TRP A 106 -5.67 -13.69 11.18
N GLY A 107 -6.07 -14.88 10.74
CA GLY A 107 -7.08 -15.07 9.71
C GLY A 107 -6.67 -14.57 8.32
N MET A 108 -5.35 -14.48 8.06
CA MET A 108 -4.84 -14.08 6.75
C MET A 108 -4.95 -15.21 5.74
N HIS A 109 -5.18 -14.86 4.47
CA HIS A 109 -5.37 -15.86 3.40
C HIS A 109 -4.95 -15.32 2.03
N LYS A 110 -5.02 -16.18 0.98
CA LYS A 110 -4.65 -15.84 -0.40
C LYS A 110 -3.26 -15.20 -0.53
N ILE A 111 -2.29 -15.69 0.26
CA ILE A 111 -0.93 -15.16 0.31
C ILE A 111 -0.22 -15.52 -1.00
N THR A 112 0.24 -14.52 -1.75
CA THR A 112 0.99 -14.73 -3.00
C THR A 112 2.48 -14.90 -2.71
N LYS A 113 3.23 -15.43 -3.68
CA LYS A 113 4.70 -15.45 -3.59
C LYS A 113 5.27 -14.08 -3.92
N PRO A 114 6.39 -13.67 -3.29
CA PRO A 114 7.11 -12.47 -3.68
C PRO A 114 7.59 -12.54 -5.13
N VAL A 115 7.37 -11.45 -5.87
CA VAL A 115 7.79 -11.31 -7.28
C VAL A 115 8.27 -9.89 -7.57
N LEU A 116 9.19 -9.76 -8.54
CA LEU A 116 9.57 -8.47 -9.08
C LEU A 116 8.52 -8.01 -10.09
N GLN A 117 7.86 -6.90 -9.81
CA GLN A 117 6.83 -6.31 -10.68
C GLN A 117 6.76 -4.80 -10.48
N HIS A 118 6.35 -4.05 -11.51
CA HIS A 118 6.16 -2.59 -11.45
C HIS A 118 7.36 -1.79 -10.92
N GLY A 119 8.59 -2.31 -11.10
CA GLY A 119 9.80 -1.70 -10.54
C GLY A 119 9.98 -1.90 -9.04
N THR A 120 9.17 -2.75 -8.40
CA THR A 120 9.23 -3.11 -6.99
C THR A 120 9.26 -4.62 -6.80
N TYR A 121 9.71 -5.09 -5.64
CA TYR A 121 9.63 -6.49 -5.24
C TYR A 121 8.57 -6.60 -4.17
N SER A 122 7.53 -7.42 -4.37
CA SER A 122 6.35 -7.41 -3.52
C SER A 122 5.59 -8.72 -3.51
N PHE A 123 4.72 -8.87 -2.50
CA PHE A 123 3.69 -9.91 -2.44
C PHE A 123 2.40 -9.36 -1.86
N TYR A 124 1.30 -10.09 -2.05
CA TYR A 124 -0.03 -9.73 -1.59
C TYR A 124 -0.59 -10.76 -0.61
N PHE A 125 -1.45 -10.30 0.28
CA PHE A 125 -2.26 -11.15 1.13
C PHE A 125 -3.57 -10.45 1.50
N TRP A 126 -4.55 -11.22 1.97
CA TRP A 126 -5.82 -10.70 2.48
C TRP A 126 -5.89 -10.88 3.98
N ASP A 127 -6.35 -9.86 4.68
CA ASP A 127 -6.54 -9.88 6.13
C ASP A 127 -7.84 -10.61 6.52
N LEU A 128 -8.10 -10.67 7.83
CA LEU A 128 -9.29 -11.31 8.44
C LEU A 128 -10.62 -10.72 7.95
N ASP A 129 -10.59 -9.52 7.42
CA ASP A 129 -11.76 -8.79 6.90
C ASP A 129 -11.87 -8.81 5.38
N ASP A 130 -11.02 -9.57 4.69
CA ASP A 130 -10.94 -9.60 3.22
C ASP A 130 -10.41 -8.30 2.59
N ASN A 131 -9.70 -7.46 3.32
CA ASN A 131 -8.96 -6.34 2.74
C ASN A 131 -7.64 -6.85 2.17
N CYS A 132 -7.28 -6.34 0.98
CA CYS A 132 -6.05 -6.72 0.29
C CYS A 132 -4.90 -5.78 0.66
N TRP A 133 -3.77 -6.36 1.02
CA TRP A 133 -2.54 -5.67 1.36
C TRP A 133 -1.41 -6.12 0.44
N GLU A 134 -0.53 -5.18 0.10
CA GLU A 134 0.74 -5.43 -0.57
C GLU A 134 1.88 -5.07 0.38
N ILE A 135 2.87 -5.96 0.55
CA ILE A 135 4.15 -5.59 1.16
C ILE A 135 5.18 -5.51 0.04
N LEU A 136 5.88 -4.38 -0.05
CA LEU A 136 6.72 -4.05 -1.19
C LEU A 136 7.97 -3.27 -0.81
N THR A 137 9.01 -3.37 -1.65
CA THR A 137 10.17 -2.48 -1.57
C THR A 137 9.95 -1.27 -2.46
N ASN A 138 9.52 -0.16 -1.89
CA ASN A 138 9.36 1.10 -2.57
C ASN A 138 9.80 2.29 -1.67
N PRO A 139 11.00 2.18 -1.05
CA PRO A 139 11.45 3.11 -0.01
C PRO A 139 11.56 4.54 -0.53
N LYS A 140 11.65 5.49 0.41
CA LYS A 140 11.74 6.93 0.15
C LYS A 140 10.54 7.46 -0.63
N ASP A 141 9.47 7.71 0.11
CA ASP A 141 8.25 8.37 -0.36
C ASP A 141 7.39 7.55 -1.36
N GLY A 142 7.47 6.21 -1.28
CA GLY A 142 6.64 5.32 -2.07
C GLY A 142 6.79 5.53 -3.57
N TYR A 143 5.69 5.75 -4.28
CA TYR A 143 5.69 5.97 -5.74
C TYR A 143 5.92 7.43 -6.16
N SER A 144 6.31 8.34 -5.26
CA SER A 144 6.56 9.75 -5.59
C SER A 144 7.57 9.94 -6.73
N TRP A 145 8.57 9.05 -6.83
CA TRP A 145 9.57 9.05 -7.90
C TRP A 145 8.99 8.93 -9.31
N LEU A 146 7.78 8.38 -9.50
CA LEU A 146 7.11 8.32 -10.81
C LEU A 146 6.72 9.72 -11.31
N PHE A 147 6.40 10.64 -10.39
CA PHE A 147 6.06 12.02 -10.74
C PHE A 147 7.27 12.81 -11.23
N ASP A 148 8.48 12.43 -10.79
CA ASP A 148 9.74 13.02 -11.29
C ASP A 148 10.05 12.56 -12.71
N LEU A 149 9.60 11.36 -13.09
CA LEU A 149 9.76 10.84 -14.45
C LEU A 149 8.72 11.43 -15.42
N GLY A 150 7.57 11.85 -14.91
CA GLY A 150 6.45 12.28 -15.74
C GLY A 150 5.73 11.13 -16.45
N ASP A 151 4.95 11.46 -17.50
CA ASP A 151 4.23 10.48 -18.31
C ASP A 151 5.18 9.49 -18.97
N GLN A 152 4.86 8.20 -18.86
CA GLN A 152 5.67 7.11 -19.39
C GLN A 152 5.10 6.64 -20.72
N GLU A 153 5.99 6.46 -21.73
CA GLU A 153 5.62 5.86 -23.01
C GLU A 153 5.74 4.32 -22.97
N GLY A 154 5.02 3.65 -23.86
CA GLY A 154 5.03 2.19 -23.99
C GLY A 154 4.54 1.49 -22.73
N LYS A 155 5.33 0.56 -22.19
CA LYS A 155 5.00 -0.19 -20.97
C LYS A 155 5.37 0.54 -19.68
N GLY A 156 6.22 1.59 -19.76
CA GLY A 156 6.69 2.32 -18.60
C GLY A 156 7.22 1.39 -17.50
N HIS A 157 6.84 1.65 -16.25
CA HIS A 157 7.25 0.83 -15.11
C HIS A 157 6.65 -0.60 -15.10
N MET A 158 5.72 -0.91 -15.99
CA MET A 158 5.20 -2.26 -16.22
C MET A 158 6.12 -3.14 -17.08
N ASP A 159 7.17 -2.57 -17.68
CA ASP A 159 8.17 -3.38 -18.40
C ASP A 159 8.98 -4.22 -17.41
N LYS A 160 9.12 -5.51 -17.70
CA LYS A 160 9.90 -6.43 -16.84
C LYS A 160 11.37 -6.08 -16.68
N ASN A 161 11.91 -5.27 -17.62
CA ASN A 161 13.29 -4.78 -17.59
C ASN A 161 13.39 -3.35 -17.03
N PHE A 162 12.28 -2.77 -16.54
CA PHE A 162 12.28 -1.45 -15.96
C PHE A 162 13.19 -1.40 -14.73
N LYS A 163 14.07 -0.41 -14.71
CA LYS A 163 14.95 -0.15 -13.56
C LYS A 163 14.48 1.11 -12.86
N ARG A 164 14.11 0.97 -11.60
CA ARG A 164 13.73 2.11 -10.78
C ARG A 164 14.93 3.04 -10.58
N PRO A 165 14.80 4.36 -10.84
CA PRO A 165 15.88 5.32 -10.56
C PRO A 165 16.21 5.37 -9.06
N GLY A 166 17.52 5.46 -8.74
CA GLY A 166 17.98 5.69 -7.36
C GLY A 166 18.02 4.47 -6.46
N ILE A 167 17.67 3.26 -6.94
CA ILE A 167 17.81 2.00 -6.21
C ILE A 167 18.75 1.09 -6.98
N ASN A 168 19.82 0.63 -6.31
CA ASN A 168 20.65 -0.47 -6.81
C ASN A 168 19.82 -1.76 -6.68
N GLN A 169 19.41 -2.31 -7.81
CA GLN A 169 18.67 -3.58 -7.88
C GLN A 169 19.62 -4.77 -7.84
#